data_0a7b2294c2ea866afa8b1d857105e74d
#
_entry.id   0a7b2294c2ea866afa8b1d857105e74d
#
_cell.length_a   1.000
_cell.length_b   1.000
_cell.length_c   1.000
_cell.angle_alpha   90.00
_cell.angle_beta   90.00
_cell.angle_gamma   90.00
#
_symmetry.space_group_name_H-M   'P 1'
#
loop_
_entity.id
_entity.type
_entity.pdbx_description
1 polymer ?
#
loop_
_entity_poly.entity_id
_entity_poly.type
_entity_poly.pdbx_seq_one_letter_code
_entity_poly.pdbx_strand_id
1 'polypeptide(L)'
;MEIIHSRKELIGLAPGAVRVDVEDFETGLLARSAQELQAALALYTGPFLDGFYLGSNVFDDWAASERERLLSRALESFEKLARLVDAESGLVVADRILAMEPAREESYRLKMELLIACGQRDKALRTFEACRSVLKKEYGVNVSPETRALWQSLSVADASPGQQPANAVPAGQRLGRPSISVGDFANLTGKRGDDFFAKGLVHDITTALSEVANYVVLSGLPPPEASEDFKAPATPRARYVLNGSIQRSGDELRVNVQLVDAAGGHNVWAHKFDGHSENALEFQDRIAQSVVLAVSLELQLTNWKVRDKSPPGAPEVRWLVNEALMKYFEMTRDSLLESKELAEKALSIAPENARAKRTLSIATTMGLAFGALPAKRAHVDNAIRLAEDSVRAVPDDEIARCILSFAYLCEGRIDEAIVECRHAVSLNPSYPSGHGDLGELYGLRGQVSEALREANEAIRLGAHDVIDFWRHHGLAVALFAGGDDRRALEAARRVVRTKPGFVRGALYWAAAASATGNSEEASRAIHHCLSQLPHLNLGNVCPGFLPRYVVAREQ
;
A
#
# COMPACT_ATOMS: atom_id res chain seq x y z
N MET A 1 -14.04 64.32 -25.65
CA MET A 1 -14.70 63.20 -26.31
C MET A 1 -15.53 62.50 -25.21
N GLU A 2 -16.88 62.53 -25.36
CA GLU A 2 -17.70 61.87 -24.34
C GLU A 2 -17.51 60.35 -24.49
N ILE A 3 -16.99 59.71 -23.45
CA ILE A 3 -16.72 58.27 -23.38
C ILE A 3 -18.03 57.50 -23.23
N ILE A 4 -19.00 58.10 -22.52
CA ILE A 4 -20.29 57.50 -22.23
C ILE A 4 -21.37 58.29 -22.98
N HIS A 5 -22.25 57.64 -23.73
CA HIS A 5 -23.42 58.23 -24.34
C HIS A 5 -24.70 57.52 -23.86
N SER A 6 -25.72 58.31 -23.63
CA SER A 6 -27.01 57.86 -23.16
C SER A 6 -28.07 58.09 -24.26
N ARG A 7 -28.85 57.05 -24.59
CA ARG A 7 -30.04 57.15 -25.45
C ARG A 7 -31.23 56.51 -24.74
N LYS A 8 -32.15 57.39 -24.30
CA LYS A 8 -33.35 56.95 -23.54
C LYS A 8 -32.91 56.18 -22.27
N GLU A 9 -33.24 54.90 -22.18
CA GLU A 9 -32.93 54.03 -21.06
C GLU A 9 -31.65 53.20 -21.24
N LEU A 10 -30.89 53.43 -22.32
CA LEU A 10 -29.63 52.74 -22.63
C LEU A 10 -28.45 53.63 -22.42
N ILE A 11 -27.47 53.11 -21.64
CA ILE A 11 -26.15 53.72 -21.47
C ILE A 11 -25.15 52.85 -22.25
N GLY A 12 -24.34 53.49 -23.07
CA GLY A 12 -23.32 52.78 -23.85
C GLY A 12 -22.00 53.53 -23.89
N LEU A 13 -20.93 52.82 -24.18
CA LEU A 13 -19.61 53.39 -24.43
C LEU A 13 -19.52 53.82 -25.90
N ALA A 14 -18.87 54.92 -26.19
CA ALA A 14 -18.55 55.34 -27.54
C ALA A 14 -17.62 54.27 -28.20
N PRO A 15 -17.90 53.79 -29.41
CA PRO A 15 -17.06 52.80 -30.09
C PRO A 15 -15.59 53.26 -30.13
N GLY A 16 -14.67 52.44 -29.67
CA GLY A 16 -13.22 52.72 -29.64
C GLY A 16 -12.76 53.74 -28.58
N ALA A 17 -13.66 54.22 -27.69
CA ALA A 17 -13.30 55.15 -26.62
C ALA A 17 -12.59 54.48 -25.43
N VAL A 18 -12.82 53.16 -25.26
CA VAL A 18 -12.22 52.33 -24.18
C VAL A 18 -11.64 51.08 -24.84
N ARG A 19 -10.43 50.71 -24.43
CA ARG A 19 -9.81 49.45 -24.78
C ARG A 19 -10.00 48.48 -23.62
N VAL A 20 -10.54 47.30 -23.88
CA VAL A 20 -10.85 46.32 -22.87
C VAL A 20 -9.94 45.11 -23.09
N ASP A 21 -9.21 44.69 -22.06
CA ASP A 21 -8.26 43.60 -22.10
C ASP A 21 -8.94 42.24 -22.45
N VAL A 22 -10.20 42.06 -22.07
CA VAL A 22 -11.01 40.89 -22.44
C VAL A 22 -11.22 40.82 -23.97
N GLU A 23 -11.47 41.93 -24.66
CA GLU A 23 -11.61 41.97 -26.13
C GLU A 23 -10.29 41.62 -26.83
N ASP A 24 -9.18 42.18 -26.33
CA ASP A 24 -7.83 41.88 -26.82
C ASP A 24 -7.48 40.41 -26.58
N PHE A 25 -7.82 39.86 -25.40
CA PHE A 25 -7.66 38.46 -25.07
C PHE A 25 -8.44 37.58 -26.04
N GLU A 26 -9.75 37.77 -26.17
CA GLU A 26 -10.61 36.94 -27.02
C GLU A 26 -10.21 37.01 -28.50
N THR A 27 -9.83 38.16 -29.00
CA THR A 27 -9.36 38.35 -30.39
C THR A 27 -8.02 37.61 -30.58
N GLY A 28 -7.14 37.71 -29.61
CA GLY A 28 -5.82 37.06 -29.63
C GLY A 28 -5.89 35.55 -29.55
N LEU A 29 -6.94 34.97 -28.94
CA LEU A 29 -7.13 33.51 -28.91
C LEU A 29 -7.39 32.87 -30.30
N LEU A 30 -7.79 33.67 -31.29
CA LEU A 30 -7.96 33.24 -32.68
C LEU A 30 -6.63 33.11 -33.44
N ALA A 31 -5.52 33.48 -32.80
CA ALA A 31 -4.19 33.41 -33.39
C ALA A 31 -3.78 31.99 -33.78
N ARG A 32 -3.00 31.90 -34.85
CA ARG A 32 -2.47 30.63 -35.36
C ARG A 32 -1.03 30.35 -34.97
N SER A 33 -0.28 31.37 -34.57
CA SER A 33 1.11 31.23 -34.13
C SER A 33 1.18 31.09 -32.61
N ALA A 34 2.17 30.31 -32.11
CA ALA A 34 2.41 30.13 -30.69
C ALA A 34 2.73 31.45 -29.98
N GLN A 35 3.49 32.37 -30.65
CA GLN A 35 3.89 33.66 -30.09
C GLN A 35 2.70 34.59 -29.88
N GLU A 36 1.79 34.70 -30.86
CA GLU A 36 0.59 35.53 -30.73
C GLU A 36 -0.36 34.98 -29.69
N LEU A 37 -0.54 33.64 -29.66
CA LEU A 37 -1.37 32.97 -28.68
C LEU A 37 -0.81 33.14 -27.25
N GLN A 38 0.51 33.08 -27.10
CA GLN A 38 1.17 33.31 -25.82
C GLN A 38 0.98 34.76 -25.34
N ALA A 39 1.04 35.74 -26.26
CA ALA A 39 0.80 37.15 -25.95
C ALA A 39 -0.66 37.37 -25.49
N ALA A 40 -1.64 36.75 -26.15
CA ALA A 40 -3.03 36.82 -25.75
C ALA A 40 -3.26 36.17 -24.36
N LEU A 41 -2.70 34.98 -24.13
CA LEU A 41 -2.81 34.30 -22.86
C LEU A 41 -2.08 34.98 -21.70
N ALA A 42 -1.14 35.87 -21.98
CA ALA A 42 -0.50 36.72 -20.97
C ALA A 42 -1.48 37.76 -20.37
N LEU A 43 -2.55 38.10 -21.08
CA LEU A 43 -3.61 38.98 -20.57
C LEU A 43 -4.50 38.30 -19.53
N TYR A 44 -4.58 36.96 -19.54
CA TYR A 44 -5.32 36.22 -18.54
C TYR A 44 -4.48 36.03 -17.27
N THR A 45 -4.58 36.97 -16.33
CA THR A 45 -3.81 36.99 -15.09
C THR A 45 -4.53 36.38 -13.90
N GLY A 46 -5.85 36.16 -14.01
CA GLY A 46 -6.71 35.60 -12.96
C GLY A 46 -8.18 35.66 -13.35
N PRO A 47 -9.09 35.32 -12.43
CA PRO A 47 -10.53 35.33 -12.66
C PRO A 47 -11.03 36.71 -13.07
N PHE A 48 -11.97 36.79 -14.00
CA PHE A 48 -12.58 38.04 -14.43
C PHE A 48 -13.24 38.79 -13.26
N LEU A 49 -12.90 40.06 -13.06
CA LEU A 49 -13.37 40.90 -11.97
C LEU A 49 -13.16 40.22 -10.58
N ASP A 50 -11.96 39.68 -10.35
CA ASP A 50 -11.62 39.05 -9.08
C ASP A 50 -11.76 40.00 -7.90
N GLY A 51 -12.47 39.53 -6.85
CA GLY A 51 -12.73 40.33 -5.65
C GLY A 51 -13.75 41.46 -5.83
N PHE A 52 -14.32 41.66 -7.04
CA PHE A 52 -15.34 42.68 -7.26
C PHE A 52 -16.75 42.09 -7.15
N TYR A 53 -17.55 42.67 -6.25
CA TYR A 53 -18.96 42.32 -6.01
C TYR A 53 -19.80 43.59 -5.94
N LEU A 54 -20.87 43.64 -6.73
CA LEU A 54 -21.76 44.79 -6.75
C LEU A 54 -22.93 44.69 -5.75
N GLY A 55 -23.14 43.48 -5.16
CA GLY A 55 -24.28 43.20 -4.29
C GLY A 55 -25.62 43.11 -5.04
N SER A 56 -25.57 42.94 -6.35
CA SER A 56 -26.72 42.70 -7.22
C SER A 56 -26.67 41.27 -7.74
N ASN A 57 -27.65 40.46 -7.38
CA ASN A 57 -27.70 39.05 -7.80
C ASN A 57 -27.55 38.91 -9.32
N VAL A 58 -28.21 39.77 -10.11
CA VAL A 58 -28.15 39.74 -11.58
C VAL A 58 -26.75 40.01 -12.10
N PHE A 59 -26.03 40.96 -11.51
CA PHE A 59 -24.66 41.28 -11.89
C PHE A 59 -23.69 40.19 -11.44
N ASP A 60 -23.85 39.71 -10.20
CA ASP A 60 -22.96 38.71 -9.60
C ASP A 60 -23.09 37.39 -10.32
N ASP A 61 -24.32 37.00 -10.72
CA ASP A 61 -24.59 35.82 -11.56
C ASP A 61 -24.00 35.94 -12.96
N TRP A 62 -24.13 37.12 -13.60
CA TRP A 62 -23.50 37.38 -14.89
C TRP A 62 -21.98 37.34 -14.79
N ALA A 63 -21.39 37.97 -13.77
CA ALA A 63 -19.94 37.99 -13.58
C ALA A 63 -19.40 36.55 -13.29
N ALA A 64 -20.15 35.74 -12.58
CA ALA A 64 -19.82 34.32 -12.36
C ALA A 64 -19.80 33.53 -13.68
N SER A 65 -20.83 33.71 -14.51
CA SER A 65 -20.91 33.07 -15.85
C SER A 65 -19.76 33.51 -16.76
N GLU A 66 -19.39 34.79 -16.74
CA GLU A 66 -18.26 35.30 -17.52
C GLU A 66 -16.92 34.79 -17.02
N ARG A 67 -16.74 34.64 -15.71
CA ARG A 67 -15.55 34.00 -15.11
C ARG A 67 -15.36 32.58 -15.62
N GLU A 68 -16.43 31.79 -15.59
CA GLU A 68 -16.41 30.40 -16.06
C GLU A 68 -16.14 30.32 -17.57
N ARG A 69 -16.80 31.17 -18.36
CA ARG A 69 -16.62 31.25 -19.82
C ARG A 69 -15.19 31.62 -20.21
N LEU A 70 -14.62 32.65 -19.57
CA LEU A 70 -13.25 33.10 -19.87
C LEU A 70 -12.20 32.09 -19.38
N LEU A 71 -12.42 31.45 -18.22
CA LEU A 71 -11.56 30.38 -17.73
C LEU A 71 -11.54 29.19 -18.71
N SER A 72 -12.70 28.72 -19.17
CA SER A 72 -12.79 27.62 -20.14
C SER A 72 -12.00 27.94 -21.41
N ARG A 73 -12.18 29.14 -21.97
CA ARG A 73 -11.46 29.57 -23.18
C ARG A 73 -9.95 29.70 -22.95
N ALA A 74 -9.55 30.19 -21.77
CA ALA A 74 -8.13 30.27 -21.40
C ALA A 74 -7.51 28.85 -21.33
N LEU A 75 -8.15 27.93 -20.63
CA LEU A 75 -7.67 26.55 -20.45
C LEU A 75 -7.52 25.83 -21.80
N GLU A 76 -8.53 25.87 -22.67
CA GLU A 76 -8.47 25.29 -24.02
C GLU A 76 -7.32 25.90 -24.85
N SER A 77 -7.11 27.21 -24.74
CA SER A 77 -6.07 27.90 -25.48
C SER A 77 -4.67 27.64 -24.90
N PHE A 78 -4.52 27.48 -23.59
CA PHE A 78 -3.28 27.01 -22.96
C PHE A 78 -2.94 25.59 -23.40
N GLU A 79 -3.92 24.67 -23.48
CA GLU A 79 -3.70 23.32 -24.01
C GLU A 79 -3.22 23.35 -25.48
N LYS A 80 -3.82 24.21 -26.30
CA LYS A 80 -3.39 24.43 -27.68
C LYS A 80 -1.96 24.98 -27.73
N LEU A 81 -1.63 25.97 -26.90
CA LEU A 81 -0.28 26.53 -26.80
C LEU A 81 0.75 25.45 -26.40
N ALA A 82 0.43 24.65 -25.39
CA ALA A 82 1.31 23.59 -24.92
C ALA A 82 1.66 22.54 -26.00
N ARG A 83 0.77 22.35 -26.99
CA ARG A 83 1.00 21.47 -28.14
C ARG A 83 1.73 22.14 -29.31
N LEU A 84 1.76 23.47 -29.34
CA LEU A 84 2.39 24.27 -30.42
C LEU A 84 3.85 24.63 -30.11
N VAL A 85 4.26 24.64 -28.85
CA VAL A 85 5.62 24.91 -28.41
C VAL A 85 6.42 23.61 -28.26
N ASP A 86 7.74 23.73 -28.01
CA ASP A 86 8.54 22.55 -27.68
C ASP A 86 8.06 21.89 -26.35
N ALA A 87 8.40 20.60 -26.16
CA ALA A 87 7.86 19.82 -25.04
C ALA A 87 8.26 20.37 -23.66
N GLU A 88 9.44 20.99 -23.52
CA GLU A 88 9.88 21.58 -22.24
C GLU A 88 9.08 22.84 -21.93
N SER A 89 8.89 23.74 -22.90
CA SER A 89 8.03 24.91 -22.78
C SER A 89 6.57 24.51 -22.54
N GLY A 90 6.11 23.46 -23.21
CA GLY A 90 4.77 22.89 -23.02
C GLY A 90 4.52 22.39 -21.60
N LEU A 91 5.52 21.83 -20.92
CA LEU A 91 5.42 21.42 -19.53
C LEU A 91 5.14 22.59 -18.59
N VAL A 92 5.77 23.75 -18.81
CA VAL A 92 5.52 24.97 -18.02
C VAL A 92 4.06 25.43 -18.20
N VAL A 93 3.55 25.34 -19.43
CA VAL A 93 2.15 25.70 -19.74
C VAL A 93 1.19 24.70 -19.06
N ALA A 94 1.48 23.40 -19.12
CA ALA A 94 0.66 22.38 -18.47
C ALA A 94 0.61 22.54 -16.94
N ASP A 95 1.74 22.91 -16.31
CA ASP A 95 1.78 23.23 -14.88
C ASP A 95 0.93 24.45 -14.52
N ARG A 96 0.92 25.46 -15.39
CA ARG A 96 0.05 26.64 -15.23
C ARG A 96 -1.43 26.29 -15.30
N ILE A 97 -1.84 25.40 -16.23
CA ILE A 97 -3.22 24.90 -16.33
C ILE A 97 -3.61 24.20 -15.03
N LEU A 98 -2.76 23.29 -14.53
CA LEU A 98 -3.02 22.53 -13.30
C LEU A 98 -3.03 23.41 -12.04
N ALA A 99 -2.35 24.56 -12.06
CA ALA A 99 -2.42 25.55 -10.97
C ALA A 99 -3.76 26.30 -10.98
N MET A 100 -4.38 26.53 -12.15
CA MET A 100 -5.69 27.17 -12.30
C MET A 100 -6.84 26.19 -12.05
N GLU A 101 -6.73 24.93 -12.52
CA GLU A 101 -7.74 23.90 -12.42
C GLU A 101 -7.09 22.57 -12.01
N PRO A 102 -6.87 22.34 -10.69
CA PRO A 102 -6.13 21.17 -10.20
C PRO A 102 -6.80 19.81 -10.47
N ALA A 103 -8.10 19.80 -10.73
CA ALA A 103 -8.85 18.57 -10.95
C ALA A 103 -9.16 18.27 -12.44
N ARG A 104 -8.56 19.01 -13.38
CA ARG A 104 -8.76 18.84 -14.82
C ARG A 104 -7.91 17.67 -15.35
N GLU A 105 -8.55 16.52 -15.60
CA GLU A 105 -7.88 15.29 -16.01
C GLU A 105 -7.14 15.41 -17.35
N GLU A 106 -7.71 16.13 -18.32
CA GLU A 106 -7.10 16.36 -19.64
C GLU A 106 -5.72 17.02 -19.53
N SER A 107 -5.54 17.90 -18.55
CA SER A 107 -4.28 18.62 -18.33
C SER A 107 -3.20 17.72 -17.74
N TYR A 108 -3.57 16.76 -16.87
CA TYR A 108 -2.65 15.70 -16.45
C TYR A 108 -2.22 14.82 -17.61
N ARG A 109 -3.17 14.44 -18.49
CA ARG A 109 -2.87 13.63 -19.69
C ARG A 109 -1.93 14.37 -20.62
N LEU A 110 -2.18 15.65 -20.90
CA LEU A 110 -1.29 16.51 -21.69
C LEU A 110 0.12 16.57 -21.06
N LYS A 111 0.22 16.78 -19.76
CA LYS A 111 1.50 16.79 -19.06
C LYS A 111 2.23 15.46 -19.16
N MET A 112 1.53 14.34 -19.06
CA MET A 112 2.11 13.02 -19.26
C MET A 112 2.65 12.85 -20.68
N GLU A 113 1.89 13.25 -21.71
CA GLU A 113 2.32 13.21 -23.13
C GLU A 113 3.62 14.00 -23.34
N LEU A 114 3.70 15.21 -22.80
CA LEU A 114 4.87 16.07 -22.89
C LEU A 114 6.09 15.50 -22.14
N LEU A 115 5.89 14.92 -20.96
CA LEU A 115 6.94 14.23 -20.21
C LEU A 115 7.49 13.04 -20.97
N ILE A 116 6.63 12.29 -21.67
CA ILE A 116 7.03 11.20 -22.57
C ILE A 116 7.89 11.72 -23.69
N ALA A 117 7.47 12.81 -24.33
CA ALA A 117 8.23 13.44 -25.44
C ALA A 117 9.61 13.93 -24.97
N CYS A 118 9.75 14.36 -23.70
CA CYS A 118 11.03 14.71 -23.07
C CYS A 118 11.83 13.51 -22.55
N GLY A 119 11.38 12.27 -22.75
CA GLY A 119 12.04 11.07 -22.22
C GLY A 119 11.95 10.92 -20.70
N GLN A 120 11.10 11.70 -20.02
CA GLN A 120 10.96 11.75 -18.55
C GLN A 120 9.84 10.79 -18.06
N ARG A 121 9.98 9.52 -18.42
CA ARG A 121 8.98 8.47 -18.15
C ARG A 121 8.57 8.38 -16.67
N ASP A 122 9.54 8.43 -15.76
CA ASP A 122 9.26 8.32 -14.32
C ASP A 122 8.40 9.48 -13.79
N LYS A 123 8.57 10.67 -14.36
CA LYS A 123 7.75 11.83 -14.00
C LYS A 123 6.35 11.71 -14.59
N ALA A 124 6.20 11.14 -15.79
CA ALA A 124 4.89 10.87 -16.39
C ALA A 124 4.08 9.87 -15.53
N LEU A 125 4.72 8.81 -15.03
CA LEU A 125 4.07 7.87 -14.12
C LEU A 125 3.63 8.52 -12.80
N ARG A 126 4.48 9.39 -12.21
CA ARG A 126 4.11 10.16 -11.01
C ARG A 126 2.97 11.14 -11.27
N THR A 127 2.91 11.74 -12.47
CA THR A 127 1.84 12.64 -12.88
C THR A 127 0.50 11.92 -12.96
N PHE A 128 0.48 10.68 -13.45
CA PHE A 128 -0.72 9.82 -13.43
C PHE A 128 -1.22 9.58 -12.00
N GLU A 129 -0.32 9.24 -11.06
CA GLU A 129 -0.69 9.00 -9.67
C GLU A 129 -1.24 10.26 -8.99
N ALA A 130 -0.67 11.43 -9.30
CA ALA A 130 -1.19 12.71 -8.83
C ALA A 130 -2.61 12.97 -9.36
N CYS A 131 -2.86 12.74 -10.65
CA CYS A 131 -4.18 12.82 -11.28
C CYS A 131 -5.20 11.94 -10.57
N ARG A 132 -4.86 10.66 -10.39
CA ARG A 132 -5.71 9.68 -9.71
C ARG A 132 -6.07 10.11 -8.29
N SER A 133 -5.08 10.61 -7.55
CA SER A 133 -5.27 11.07 -6.17
C SER A 133 -6.22 12.27 -6.09
N VAL A 134 -6.04 13.26 -6.97
CA VAL A 134 -6.88 14.47 -7.00
C VAL A 134 -8.31 14.14 -7.39
N LEU A 135 -8.54 13.37 -8.46
CA LEU A 135 -9.88 12.98 -8.91
C LEU A 135 -10.62 12.16 -7.85
N LYS A 136 -9.92 11.28 -7.16
CA LYS A 136 -10.50 10.48 -6.07
C LYS A 136 -10.90 11.36 -4.88
N LYS A 137 -10.05 12.35 -4.54
CA LYS A 137 -10.28 13.23 -3.39
C LYS A 137 -11.39 14.24 -3.65
N GLU A 138 -11.39 14.89 -4.83
CA GLU A 138 -12.30 16.01 -5.12
C GLU A 138 -13.66 15.53 -5.62
N TYR A 139 -13.70 14.46 -6.42
CA TYR A 139 -14.94 13.98 -7.07
C TYR A 139 -15.32 12.54 -6.72
N GLY A 140 -14.48 11.78 -6.03
CA GLY A 140 -14.73 10.36 -5.73
C GLY A 140 -14.65 9.44 -6.95
N VAL A 141 -14.18 9.93 -8.11
CA VAL A 141 -14.16 9.18 -9.37
C VAL A 141 -12.76 8.63 -9.69
N ASN A 142 -12.72 7.67 -10.60
CA ASN A 142 -11.48 7.13 -11.14
C ASN A 142 -11.09 7.88 -12.42
N VAL A 143 -9.81 7.81 -12.81
CA VAL A 143 -9.31 8.35 -14.09
C VAL A 143 -10.02 7.72 -15.29
N SER A 144 -10.16 8.52 -16.35
CA SER A 144 -10.78 8.10 -17.62
C SER A 144 -10.05 6.93 -18.30
N PRO A 145 -10.72 6.19 -19.20
CA PRO A 145 -10.07 5.15 -19.98
C PRO A 145 -8.89 5.66 -20.81
N GLU A 146 -8.96 6.88 -21.32
CA GLU A 146 -7.93 7.52 -22.15
C GLU A 146 -6.64 7.79 -21.34
N THR A 147 -6.78 8.35 -20.16
CA THR A 147 -5.65 8.61 -19.25
C THR A 147 -5.04 7.30 -18.75
N ARG A 148 -5.87 6.29 -18.51
CA ARG A 148 -5.40 4.95 -18.14
C ARG A 148 -4.67 4.27 -19.30
N ALA A 149 -5.16 4.41 -20.55
CA ALA A 149 -4.51 3.84 -21.72
C ALA A 149 -3.11 4.46 -21.95
N LEU A 150 -2.98 5.78 -21.77
CA LEU A 150 -1.69 6.46 -21.86
C LEU A 150 -0.71 5.94 -20.80
N TRP A 151 -1.16 5.78 -19.56
CA TRP A 151 -0.35 5.20 -18.50
C TRP A 151 0.06 3.74 -18.80
N GLN A 152 -0.86 2.93 -19.36
CA GLN A 152 -0.57 1.57 -19.79
C GLN A 152 0.50 1.51 -20.90
N SER A 153 0.46 2.44 -21.86
CA SER A 153 1.46 2.51 -22.94
C SER A 153 2.86 2.79 -22.41
N LEU A 154 2.95 3.59 -21.36
CA LEU A 154 4.22 3.84 -20.64
C LEU A 154 4.76 2.59 -19.96
N SER A 155 3.88 1.76 -19.42
CA SER A 155 4.28 0.56 -18.71
C SER A 155 4.81 -0.55 -19.65
N VAL A 156 4.53 -0.47 -20.96
CA VAL A 156 4.86 -1.51 -21.96
C VAL A 156 6.21 -1.27 -22.67
N ALA A 157 6.79 -0.07 -22.64
CA ALA A 157 7.95 0.32 -23.47
C ALA A 157 9.32 -0.25 -23.04
N ASP A 158 9.40 -1.20 -22.09
CA ASP A 158 10.66 -1.86 -21.68
C ASP A 158 10.99 -3.16 -22.44
N ALA A 159 10.30 -3.46 -23.55
CA ALA A 159 10.64 -4.61 -24.40
C ALA A 159 11.41 -4.15 -25.63
N SER A 160 12.71 -4.48 -25.69
CA SER A 160 13.57 -4.31 -26.87
C SER A 160 12.97 -4.95 -28.12
N PRO A 161 13.13 -4.35 -29.34
CA PRO A 161 12.54 -4.86 -30.57
C PRO A 161 13.32 -6.08 -31.10
N GLY A 162 12.75 -7.23 -31.00
CA GLY A 162 13.30 -8.41 -31.66
C GLY A 162 12.89 -9.76 -31.09
N GLN A 163 11.59 -10.04 -31.00
CA GLN A 163 11.08 -11.43 -31.09
C GLN A 163 9.57 -11.40 -31.29
N GLN A 164 9.09 -12.05 -32.37
CA GLN A 164 7.68 -12.23 -32.68
C GLN A 164 6.99 -13.13 -31.64
N PRO A 165 5.69 -12.90 -31.33
CA PRO A 165 5.02 -13.58 -30.23
C PRO A 165 4.50 -14.95 -30.65
N ALA A 166 5.04 -16.00 -30.08
CA ALA A 166 4.32 -17.24 -29.93
C ALA A 166 3.78 -17.29 -28.49
N ASN A 167 2.46 -17.41 -28.36
CA ASN A 167 1.66 -17.58 -27.12
C ASN A 167 1.43 -16.29 -26.28
N ALA A 168 0.20 -15.81 -26.34
CA ALA A 168 -0.33 -14.73 -25.49
C ALA A 168 -0.27 -15.13 -24.01
N VAL A 169 0.66 -14.54 -23.25
CA VAL A 169 0.77 -14.66 -21.80
C VAL A 169 -0.28 -13.72 -21.16
N PRO A 170 -1.07 -14.15 -20.17
CA PRO A 170 -2.07 -13.33 -19.49
C PRO A 170 -1.50 -12.02 -18.92
N ALA A 171 -2.26 -10.93 -19.00
CA ALA A 171 -1.82 -9.56 -18.63
C ALA A 171 -1.24 -9.43 -17.19
N GLY A 172 -1.66 -10.28 -16.25
CA GLY A 172 -1.15 -10.32 -14.88
C GLY A 172 0.31 -10.78 -14.75
N GLN A 173 0.85 -11.51 -15.75
CA GLN A 173 2.25 -11.96 -15.75
C GLN A 173 3.22 -10.89 -16.29
N ARG A 174 2.73 -9.86 -17.00
CA ARG A 174 3.59 -8.79 -17.57
C ARG A 174 4.07 -7.78 -16.52
N LEU A 175 3.43 -7.72 -15.34
CA LEU A 175 3.76 -6.79 -14.25
C LEU A 175 4.63 -7.41 -13.15
N GLY A 176 5.00 -8.69 -13.26
CA GLY A 176 5.71 -9.39 -12.18
C GLY A 176 4.87 -9.59 -10.90
N ARG A 177 3.63 -9.06 -10.87
CA ARG A 177 2.70 -9.20 -9.74
C ARG A 177 1.57 -10.15 -10.11
N PRO A 178 1.21 -11.10 -9.23
CA PRO A 178 0.06 -11.97 -9.46
C PRO A 178 -1.25 -11.17 -9.43
N SER A 179 -2.23 -11.58 -10.24
CA SER A 179 -3.55 -10.97 -10.29
C SER A 179 -4.58 -11.85 -9.59
N ILE A 180 -5.48 -11.20 -8.84
CA ILE A 180 -6.56 -11.85 -8.11
C ILE A 180 -7.90 -11.18 -8.45
N SER A 181 -8.97 -11.96 -8.56
CA SER A 181 -10.34 -11.45 -8.59
C SER A 181 -11.15 -12.05 -7.45
N VAL A 182 -12.06 -11.27 -6.90
CA VAL A 182 -13.02 -11.74 -5.90
C VAL A 182 -14.33 -11.98 -6.64
N GLY A 183 -14.77 -13.24 -6.64
CA GLY A 183 -16.06 -13.66 -7.17
C GLY A 183 -17.18 -13.54 -6.14
N ASP A 184 -18.39 -13.89 -6.55
CA ASP A 184 -19.55 -13.85 -5.68
C ASP A 184 -19.50 -14.95 -4.61
N PHE A 185 -20.04 -14.63 -3.43
CA PHE A 185 -20.27 -15.59 -2.35
C PHE A 185 -21.70 -16.13 -2.44
N ALA A 186 -21.83 -17.44 -2.68
CA ALA A 186 -23.12 -18.07 -2.79
C ALA A 186 -23.88 -18.02 -1.45
N ASN A 187 -25.07 -17.41 -1.44
CA ASN A 187 -25.94 -17.42 -0.28
C ASN A 187 -26.71 -18.75 -0.22
N LEU A 188 -26.28 -19.65 0.66
CA LEU A 188 -26.91 -20.97 0.91
C LEU A 188 -27.75 -20.98 2.18
N THR A 189 -28.06 -19.80 2.76
CA THR A 189 -28.83 -19.70 4.03
C THR A 189 -30.33 -19.84 3.82
N GLY A 190 -30.83 -19.67 2.61
CA GLY A 190 -32.25 -19.59 2.30
C GLY A 190 -32.94 -18.27 2.70
N LYS A 191 -32.23 -17.31 3.32
CA LYS A 191 -32.73 -16.01 3.72
C LYS A 191 -32.21 -14.92 2.78
N ARG A 192 -33.10 -14.17 2.13
CA ARG A 192 -32.73 -13.03 1.25
C ARG A 192 -31.98 -11.92 1.99
N GLY A 193 -32.22 -11.77 3.32
CA GLY A 193 -31.50 -10.77 4.14
C GLY A 193 -30.00 -11.01 4.20
N ASP A 194 -29.54 -12.24 4.02
CA ASP A 194 -28.12 -12.59 4.05
C ASP A 194 -27.39 -12.29 2.71
N ASP A 195 -28.12 -11.88 1.65
CA ASP A 195 -27.52 -11.39 0.41
C ASP A 195 -26.72 -10.09 0.64
N PHE A 196 -27.16 -9.24 1.56
CA PHE A 196 -26.43 -8.03 1.94
C PHE A 196 -25.11 -8.38 2.64
N PHE A 197 -25.13 -9.39 3.51
CA PHE A 197 -23.91 -9.88 4.16
C PHE A 197 -22.93 -10.46 3.13
N ALA A 198 -23.42 -11.25 2.16
CA ALA A 198 -22.60 -11.81 1.09
C ALA A 198 -21.93 -10.71 0.24
N LYS A 199 -22.71 -9.69 -0.17
CA LYS A 199 -22.20 -8.55 -0.96
C LYS A 199 -21.23 -7.67 -0.16
N GLY A 200 -21.56 -7.42 1.12
CA GLY A 200 -20.66 -6.70 2.04
C GLY A 200 -19.31 -7.41 2.15
N LEU A 201 -19.32 -8.72 2.36
CA LEU A 201 -18.10 -9.53 2.46
C LEU A 201 -17.24 -9.46 1.18
N VAL A 202 -17.86 -9.53 -0.02
CA VAL A 202 -17.15 -9.35 -1.30
C VAL A 202 -16.50 -7.96 -1.38
N HIS A 203 -17.24 -6.93 -0.96
CA HIS A 203 -16.75 -5.56 -0.96
C HIS A 203 -15.57 -5.37 -0.01
N ASP A 204 -15.71 -5.84 1.23
CA ASP A 204 -14.70 -5.69 2.28
C ASP A 204 -13.42 -6.47 1.93
N ILE A 205 -13.55 -7.70 1.43
CA ILE A 205 -12.42 -8.49 0.95
C ILE A 205 -11.73 -7.80 -0.25
N THR A 206 -12.52 -7.29 -1.21
CA THR A 206 -11.96 -6.60 -2.39
C THR A 206 -11.22 -5.33 -1.98
N THR A 207 -11.77 -4.56 -1.04
CA THR A 207 -11.15 -3.35 -0.50
C THR A 207 -9.86 -3.69 0.23
N ALA A 208 -9.90 -4.63 1.16
CA ALA A 208 -8.75 -5.04 1.95
C ALA A 208 -7.62 -5.63 1.07
N LEU A 209 -7.96 -6.43 0.05
CA LEU A 209 -6.98 -6.93 -0.92
C LEU A 209 -6.38 -5.80 -1.78
N SER A 210 -7.15 -4.76 -2.12
CA SER A 210 -6.69 -3.64 -2.95
C SER A 210 -5.71 -2.72 -2.23
N GLU A 211 -5.72 -2.72 -0.90
CA GLU A 211 -4.79 -1.97 -0.04
C GLU A 211 -3.39 -2.59 0.03
N VAL A 212 -3.25 -3.86 -0.37
CA VAL A 212 -1.97 -4.58 -0.33
C VAL A 212 -1.21 -4.44 -1.64
N ALA A 213 0.01 -3.93 -1.58
CA ALA A 213 0.82 -3.57 -2.77
C ALA A 213 1.35 -4.76 -3.60
N ASN A 214 1.22 -6.00 -3.10
CA ASN A 214 1.93 -7.16 -3.66
C ASN A 214 1.23 -7.87 -4.83
N TYR A 215 -0.01 -7.52 -5.17
CA TYR A 215 -0.79 -8.10 -6.27
C TYR A 215 -1.75 -7.08 -6.88
N VAL A 216 -2.35 -7.45 -8.01
CA VAL A 216 -3.31 -6.62 -8.73
C VAL A 216 -4.71 -7.21 -8.51
N VAL A 217 -5.60 -6.45 -7.89
CA VAL A 217 -7.00 -6.85 -7.74
C VAL A 217 -7.76 -6.44 -9.01
N LEU A 218 -8.37 -7.42 -9.68
CA LEU A 218 -9.19 -7.20 -10.87
C LEU A 218 -10.67 -7.20 -10.46
N SER A 219 -11.36 -6.08 -10.63
CA SER A 219 -12.78 -5.92 -10.30
C SER A 219 -13.64 -6.05 -11.57
N GLY A 220 -14.84 -6.64 -11.45
CA GLY A 220 -15.85 -6.64 -12.50
C GLY A 220 -15.65 -7.66 -13.63
N LEU A 221 -14.93 -8.75 -13.39
CA LEU A 221 -14.89 -9.86 -14.36
C LEU A 221 -16.20 -10.67 -14.29
N PRO A 222 -16.83 -10.98 -15.43
CA PRO A 222 -17.99 -11.86 -15.46
C PRO A 222 -17.61 -13.29 -15.00
N PRO A 223 -18.54 -14.04 -14.37
CA PRO A 223 -18.31 -15.43 -14.01
C PRO A 223 -17.99 -16.28 -15.25
N PRO A 224 -17.26 -17.40 -15.09
CA PRO A 224 -16.74 -18.21 -16.21
C PRO A 224 -17.80 -18.90 -17.09
N GLU A 225 -19.10 -18.79 -16.79
CA GLU A 225 -20.19 -19.52 -17.45
C GLU A 225 -21.06 -18.67 -18.40
N ALA A 226 -20.67 -17.45 -18.77
CA ALA A 226 -21.44 -16.64 -19.71
C ALA A 226 -21.09 -16.97 -21.17
N SER A 227 -21.87 -17.88 -21.75
CA SER A 227 -22.22 -18.10 -23.17
C SER A 227 -21.13 -18.04 -24.25
N GLU A 228 -21.10 -19.08 -25.07
CA GLU A 228 -20.24 -19.29 -26.26
C GLU A 228 -20.39 -18.27 -27.42
N ASP A 229 -21.28 -17.28 -27.31
CA ASP A 229 -21.64 -16.39 -28.44
C ASP A 229 -21.13 -14.95 -28.38
N PHE A 230 -20.34 -14.57 -27.36
CA PHE A 230 -19.78 -13.22 -27.29
C PHE A 230 -18.26 -13.25 -27.53
N LYS A 231 -17.83 -12.94 -28.77
CA LYS A 231 -16.43 -12.53 -29.08
C LYS A 231 -16.12 -11.18 -28.45
N ALA A 232 -16.07 -11.12 -27.13
CA ALA A 232 -15.48 -9.99 -26.41
C ALA A 232 -13.95 -10.05 -26.54
N PRO A 233 -13.25 -8.89 -26.67
CA PRO A 233 -11.80 -8.86 -26.65
C PRO A 233 -11.32 -9.50 -25.33
N ALA A 234 -10.25 -10.31 -25.40
CA ALA A 234 -9.72 -11.10 -24.29
C ALA A 234 -9.48 -10.21 -23.05
N THR A 235 -10.48 -10.14 -22.17
CA THR A 235 -10.33 -9.51 -20.86
C THR A 235 -9.25 -10.26 -20.09
N PRO A 236 -8.30 -9.58 -19.43
CA PRO A 236 -7.27 -10.24 -18.66
C PRO A 236 -7.91 -11.06 -17.55
N ARG A 237 -7.81 -12.38 -17.63
CA ARG A 237 -8.27 -13.29 -16.58
C ARG A 237 -7.34 -13.17 -15.38
N ALA A 238 -7.90 -13.03 -14.19
CA ALA A 238 -7.12 -13.10 -12.98
C ALA A 238 -6.45 -14.48 -12.89
N ARG A 239 -5.20 -14.51 -12.40
CA ARG A 239 -4.50 -15.77 -12.13
C ARG A 239 -5.15 -16.52 -10.99
N TYR A 240 -5.62 -15.80 -9.98
CA TYR A 240 -6.31 -16.36 -8.82
C TYR A 240 -7.73 -15.85 -8.73
N VAL A 241 -8.65 -16.72 -8.37
CA VAL A 241 -10.04 -16.38 -8.13
C VAL A 241 -10.39 -16.78 -6.70
N LEU A 242 -10.85 -15.81 -5.92
CA LEU A 242 -11.39 -16.04 -4.59
C LEU A 242 -12.90 -16.12 -4.71
N ASN A 243 -13.50 -17.17 -4.17
CA ASN A 243 -14.94 -17.35 -4.10
C ASN A 243 -15.33 -18.04 -2.79
N GLY A 244 -16.63 -18.14 -2.52
CA GLY A 244 -17.07 -18.81 -1.30
C GLY A 244 -18.58 -19.04 -1.22
N SER A 245 -19.02 -19.47 -0.04
CA SER A 245 -20.43 -19.69 0.27
C SER A 245 -20.75 -19.34 1.72
N ILE A 246 -21.97 -18.91 1.95
CA ILE A 246 -22.50 -18.57 3.28
C ILE A 246 -23.61 -19.55 3.63
N GLN A 247 -23.53 -20.11 4.83
CA GLN A 247 -24.50 -21.01 5.42
C GLN A 247 -24.94 -20.43 6.78
N ARG A 248 -26.15 -20.76 7.21
CA ARG A 248 -26.70 -20.33 8.51
C ARG A 248 -27.39 -21.50 9.20
N SER A 249 -27.17 -21.58 10.50
CA SER A 249 -27.92 -22.48 11.39
C SER A 249 -28.37 -21.68 12.63
N GLY A 250 -29.63 -21.28 12.70
CA GLY A 250 -30.10 -20.35 13.73
C GLY A 250 -29.40 -19.00 13.63
N ASP A 251 -28.68 -18.60 14.69
CA ASP A 251 -27.88 -17.38 14.73
C ASP A 251 -26.41 -17.60 14.35
N GLU A 252 -26.01 -18.83 14.14
CA GLU A 252 -24.66 -19.16 13.67
C GLU A 252 -24.55 -18.96 12.16
N LEU A 253 -23.53 -18.24 11.76
CA LEU A 253 -23.10 -18.04 10.37
C LEU A 253 -21.84 -18.83 10.10
N ARG A 254 -21.81 -19.54 8.98
CA ARG A 254 -20.63 -20.21 8.48
C ARG A 254 -20.29 -19.70 7.09
N VAL A 255 -19.06 -19.23 6.92
CA VAL A 255 -18.54 -18.75 5.64
C VAL A 255 -17.40 -19.66 5.20
N ASN A 256 -17.57 -20.31 4.04
CA ASN A 256 -16.50 -21.05 3.39
C ASN A 256 -15.86 -20.14 2.34
N VAL A 257 -14.55 -20.04 2.36
CA VAL A 257 -13.77 -19.24 1.40
C VAL A 257 -12.74 -20.13 0.74
N GLN A 258 -12.54 -19.98 -0.57
CA GLN A 258 -11.53 -20.72 -1.32
C GLN A 258 -10.84 -19.83 -2.33
N LEU A 259 -9.53 -20.02 -2.48
CA LEU A 259 -8.68 -19.41 -3.48
C LEU A 259 -8.30 -20.47 -4.52
N VAL A 260 -8.64 -20.21 -5.77
CA VAL A 260 -8.42 -21.12 -6.90
C VAL A 260 -7.34 -20.54 -7.81
N ASP A 261 -6.34 -21.32 -8.19
CA ASP A 261 -5.45 -21.00 -9.31
C ASP A 261 -6.21 -21.25 -10.62
N ALA A 262 -6.59 -20.19 -11.31
CA ALA A 262 -7.39 -20.26 -12.54
C ALA A 262 -6.64 -20.95 -13.69
N ALA A 263 -5.32 -21.01 -13.67
CA ALA A 263 -4.52 -21.69 -14.68
C ALA A 263 -4.49 -23.20 -14.46
N GLY A 264 -4.46 -23.64 -13.20
CA GLY A 264 -4.40 -25.06 -12.83
C GLY A 264 -5.75 -25.68 -12.45
N GLY A 265 -6.80 -24.88 -12.27
CA GLY A 265 -8.15 -25.33 -11.89
C GLY A 265 -8.22 -26.01 -10.51
N HIS A 266 -7.24 -25.79 -9.63
CA HIS A 266 -7.19 -26.42 -8.31
C HIS A 266 -7.24 -25.38 -7.17
N ASN A 267 -7.82 -25.77 -6.05
CA ASN A 267 -7.82 -24.94 -4.86
C ASN A 267 -6.40 -24.87 -4.29
N VAL A 268 -5.89 -23.65 -4.14
CA VAL A 268 -4.59 -23.37 -3.51
C VAL A 268 -4.74 -23.13 -2.01
N TRP A 269 -5.90 -22.63 -1.60
CA TRP A 269 -6.26 -22.44 -0.20
C TRP A 269 -7.78 -22.51 -0.04
N ALA A 270 -8.24 -23.04 1.09
CA ALA A 270 -9.63 -23.01 1.50
C ALA A 270 -9.72 -22.96 3.03
N HIS A 271 -10.64 -22.14 3.54
CA HIS A 271 -10.86 -22.03 4.98
C HIS A 271 -12.35 -21.84 5.30
N LYS A 272 -12.72 -22.26 6.52
CA LYS A 272 -14.07 -22.16 7.05
C LYS A 272 -14.05 -21.25 8.28
N PHE A 273 -14.91 -20.24 8.26
CA PHE A 273 -15.09 -19.28 9.35
C PHE A 273 -16.45 -19.49 9.99
N ASP A 274 -16.48 -19.62 11.31
CA ASP A 274 -17.72 -19.69 12.10
C ASP A 274 -17.87 -18.41 12.92
N GLY A 275 -19.09 -17.85 12.97
CA GLY A 275 -19.43 -16.60 13.68
C GLY A 275 -20.91 -16.49 13.96
N HIS A 276 -21.33 -15.38 14.60
CA HIS A 276 -22.72 -15.12 14.97
C HIS A 276 -23.26 -13.90 14.22
N SER A 277 -24.55 -13.96 13.87
CA SER A 277 -25.23 -12.88 13.13
C SER A 277 -25.35 -11.57 13.91
N GLU A 278 -25.29 -11.61 15.24
CA GLU A 278 -25.32 -10.42 16.10
C GLU A 278 -24.08 -9.53 15.90
N ASN A 279 -22.93 -10.12 15.54
CA ASN A 279 -21.65 -9.43 15.33
C ASN A 279 -21.21 -9.52 13.86
N ALA A 280 -22.16 -9.35 12.93
CA ALA A 280 -21.93 -9.59 11.50
C ALA A 280 -20.79 -8.72 10.92
N LEU A 281 -20.67 -7.45 11.28
CA LEU A 281 -19.61 -6.56 10.79
C LEU A 281 -18.23 -6.98 11.31
N GLU A 282 -18.10 -7.25 12.61
CA GLU A 282 -16.85 -7.74 13.19
C GLU A 282 -16.43 -9.08 12.58
N PHE A 283 -17.42 -9.93 12.26
CA PHE A 283 -17.19 -11.20 11.58
C PHE A 283 -16.71 -11.00 10.14
N GLN A 284 -17.27 -10.02 9.39
CA GLN A 284 -16.80 -9.66 8.05
C GLN A 284 -15.36 -9.14 8.08
N ASP A 285 -15.03 -8.23 9.00
CA ASP A 285 -13.67 -7.69 9.16
C ASP A 285 -12.66 -8.81 9.44
N ARG A 286 -12.99 -9.73 10.33
CA ARG A 286 -12.13 -10.89 10.66
C ARG A 286 -11.91 -11.79 9.45
N ILE A 287 -12.95 -12.05 8.65
CA ILE A 287 -12.83 -12.85 7.42
C ILE A 287 -11.95 -12.10 6.41
N ALA A 288 -12.20 -10.81 6.16
CA ALA A 288 -11.44 -10.01 5.20
C ALA A 288 -9.94 -9.99 5.54
N GLN A 289 -9.59 -9.75 6.81
CA GLN A 289 -8.21 -9.80 7.29
C GLN A 289 -7.55 -11.18 7.10
N SER A 290 -8.28 -12.26 7.44
CA SER A 290 -7.77 -13.62 7.28
C SER A 290 -7.57 -14.00 5.81
N VAL A 291 -8.46 -13.54 4.93
CA VAL A 291 -8.34 -13.75 3.48
C VAL A 291 -7.15 -13.02 2.90
N VAL A 292 -6.94 -11.74 3.27
CA VAL A 292 -5.77 -10.95 2.84
C VAL A 292 -4.48 -11.66 3.23
N LEU A 293 -4.43 -12.15 4.47
CA LEU A 293 -3.28 -12.90 4.96
C LEU A 293 -3.04 -14.17 4.15
N ALA A 294 -4.07 -14.99 3.97
CA ALA A 294 -3.98 -16.24 3.23
C ALA A 294 -3.55 -16.04 1.76
N VAL A 295 -4.15 -15.04 1.10
CA VAL A 295 -3.80 -14.65 -0.26
C VAL A 295 -2.35 -14.17 -0.34
N SER A 296 -1.93 -13.30 0.57
CA SER A 296 -0.56 -12.78 0.62
C SER A 296 0.45 -13.92 0.82
N LEU A 297 0.14 -14.87 1.69
CA LEU A 297 0.95 -16.07 1.90
C LEU A 297 1.04 -16.93 0.65
N GLU A 298 -0.09 -17.26 0.02
CA GLU A 298 -0.10 -18.15 -1.17
C GLU A 298 0.63 -17.49 -2.35
N LEU A 299 0.51 -16.17 -2.51
CA LEU A 299 1.22 -15.45 -3.56
C LEU A 299 2.73 -15.37 -3.30
N GLN A 300 3.16 -15.20 -2.05
CA GLN A 300 4.56 -15.33 -1.65
C GLN A 300 5.07 -16.75 -1.93
N LEU A 301 4.25 -17.77 -1.64
CA LEU A 301 4.56 -19.18 -1.91
C LEU A 301 4.75 -19.48 -3.40
N THR A 302 3.93 -18.86 -4.24
CA THR A 302 4.02 -19.05 -5.70
C THR A 302 5.26 -18.40 -6.28
N ASN A 303 5.60 -17.18 -5.84
CA ASN A 303 6.85 -16.53 -6.22
C ASN A 303 8.07 -17.33 -5.75
N TRP A 304 7.97 -17.94 -4.58
CA TRP A 304 9.04 -18.78 -4.03
C TRP A 304 9.18 -20.12 -4.78
N LYS A 305 8.07 -20.78 -5.19
CA LYS A 305 8.11 -21.99 -6.05
C LYS A 305 8.83 -21.78 -7.37
N VAL A 306 8.79 -20.57 -7.93
CA VAL A 306 9.53 -20.22 -9.15
C VAL A 306 11.04 -20.08 -8.88
N ARG A 307 11.42 -19.68 -7.66
CA ARG A 307 12.82 -19.46 -7.26
C ARG A 307 13.46 -20.70 -6.62
N ASP A 308 12.65 -21.51 -5.91
CA ASP A 308 13.12 -22.74 -5.25
C ASP A 308 13.22 -23.89 -6.25
N LYS A 309 14.44 -24.31 -6.55
CA LYS A 309 14.73 -25.46 -7.39
C LYS A 309 14.72 -26.78 -6.60
N SER A 310 14.44 -26.76 -5.30
CA SER A 310 14.33 -27.96 -4.47
C SER A 310 13.16 -28.84 -4.94
N PRO A 311 13.28 -30.17 -4.88
CA PRO A 311 12.15 -31.05 -5.23
C PRO A 311 10.94 -30.68 -4.36
N PRO A 312 9.72 -30.64 -4.95
CA PRO A 312 8.51 -30.35 -4.20
C PRO A 312 8.40 -31.34 -3.05
N GLY A 313 8.45 -30.86 -1.82
CA GLY A 313 8.27 -31.67 -0.63
C GLY A 313 6.95 -32.46 -0.70
N ALA A 314 6.87 -33.58 0.03
CA ALA A 314 5.64 -34.37 0.12
C ALA A 314 4.45 -33.42 0.43
N PRO A 315 3.24 -33.68 -0.07
CA PRO A 315 2.05 -32.85 0.18
C PRO A 315 1.84 -32.55 1.66
N GLU A 316 2.19 -33.50 2.53
CA GLU A 316 2.15 -33.35 3.98
C GLU A 316 3.10 -32.26 4.51
N VAL A 317 4.34 -32.21 4.02
CA VAL A 317 5.31 -31.18 4.42
C VAL A 317 4.81 -29.78 4.04
N ARG A 318 4.24 -29.66 2.83
CA ARG A 318 3.68 -28.40 2.36
C ARG A 318 2.50 -27.94 3.23
N TRP A 319 1.62 -28.88 3.62
CA TRP A 319 0.50 -28.60 4.51
C TRP A 319 1.00 -28.16 5.89
N LEU A 320 1.94 -28.87 6.50
CA LEU A 320 2.53 -28.54 7.79
C LEU A 320 3.16 -27.14 7.80
N VAL A 321 3.91 -26.78 6.75
CA VAL A 321 4.54 -25.46 6.65
C VAL A 321 3.50 -24.35 6.45
N ASN A 322 2.44 -24.61 5.67
CA ASN A 322 1.35 -23.63 5.50
C ASN A 322 0.61 -23.40 6.81
N GLU A 323 0.26 -24.49 7.51
CA GLU A 323 -0.41 -24.41 8.81
C GLU A 323 0.47 -23.69 9.85
N ALA A 324 1.78 -24.01 9.88
CA ALA A 324 2.74 -23.30 10.72
C ALA A 324 2.75 -21.80 10.46
N LEU A 325 2.69 -21.35 9.18
CA LEU A 325 2.63 -19.95 8.84
C LEU A 325 1.30 -19.30 9.22
N MET A 326 0.16 -20.00 9.08
CA MET A 326 -1.12 -19.49 9.55
C MET A 326 -1.07 -19.24 11.06
N LYS A 327 -0.55 -20.20 11.84
CA LYS A 327 -0.35 -20.06 13.29
C LYS A 327 0.62 -18.92 13.63
N TYR A 328 1.70 -18.77 12.88
CA TYR A 328 2.63 -17.65 13.05
C TYR A 328 1.92 -16.28 12.96
N PHE A 329 1.03 -16.10 12.00
CA PHE A 329 0.35 -14.80 11.80
C PHE A 329 -0.77 -14.50 12.81
N GLU A 330 -1.24 -15.48 13.59
CA GLU A 330 -2.08 -15.20 14.75
C GLU A 330 -1.33 -14.36 15.80
N MET A 331 0.02 -14.44 15.83
CA MET A 331 0.91 -13.64 16.67
C MET A 331 0.50 -13.66 18.15
N THR A 332 0.12 -14.82 18.67
CA THR A 332 -0.07 -15.05 20.10
C THR A 332 1.04 -15.99 20.62
N ARG A 333 1.21 -16.06 21.94
CA ARG A 333 2.24 -16.93 22.53
C ARG A 333 1.98 -18.41 22.18
N ASP A 334 0.75 -18.84 22.31
CA ASP A 334 0.37 -20.24 22.05
C ASP A 334 0.48 -20.56 20.55
N SER A 335 -0.01 -19.68 19.68
CA SER A 335 0.06 -19.89 18.23
C SER A 335 1.50 -19.89 17.69
N LEU A 336 2.40 -19.13 18.30
CA LEU A 336 3.83 -19.16 17.93
C LEU A 336 4.51 -20.46 18.37
N LEU A 337 4.11 -21.06 19.50
CA LEU A 337 4.56 -22.39 19.91
C LEU A 337 4.00 -23.47 18.97
N GLU A 338 2.70 -23.43 18.63
CA GLU A 338 2.10 -24.33 17.65
C GLU A 338 2.78 -24.22 16.28
N SER A 339 3.05 -23.00 15.83
CA SER A 339 3.80 -22.73 14.58
C SER A 339 5.18 -23.43 14.59
N LYS A 340 5.90 -23.28 15.70
CA LYS A 340 7.21 -23.92 15.89
C LYS A 340 7.11 -25.44 15.82
N GLU A 341 6.16 -26.04 16.53
CA GLU A 341 5.95 -27.50 16.54
C GLU A 341 5.61 -28.04 15.15
N LEU A 342 4.73 -27.36 14.41
CA LEU A 342 4.37 -27.73 13.05
C LEU A 342 5.57 -27.66 12.09
N ALA A 343 6.39 -26.61 12.22
CA ALA A 343 7.61 -26.47 11.42
C ALA A 343 8.66 -27.53 11.78
N GLU A 344 8.79 -27.92 13.05
CA GLU A 344 9.64 -29.03 13.49
C GLU A 344 9.17 -30.39 12.92
N LYS A 345 7.85 -30.64 12.91
CA LYS A 345 7.27 -31.82 12.26
C LYS A 345 7.57 -31.83 10.75
N ALA A 346 7.44 -30.68 10.08
CA ALA A 346 7.79 -30.58 8.66
C ALA A 346 9.26 -30.93 8.40
N LEU A 347 10.19 -30.46 9.25
CA LEU A 347 11.63 -30.77 9.13
C LEU A 347 11.96 -32.21 9.52
N SER A 348 11.19 -32.86 10.38
CA SER A 348 11.39 -34.29 10.69
C SER A 348 11.11 -35.17 9.46
N ILE A 349 10.20 -34.74 8.57
CA ILE A 349 9.87 -35.45 7.32
C ILE A 349 10.83 -35.04 6.19
N ALA A 350 11.17 -33.74 6.09
CA ALA A 350 12.02 -33.18 5.05
C ALA A 350 13.09 -32.23 5.63
N PRO A 351 14.22 -32.75 6.16
CA PRO A 351 15.25 -31.97 6.86
C PRO A 351 15.88 -30.86 6.01
N GLU A 352 15.94 -31.03 4.68
CA GLU A 352 16.52 -30.04 3.77
C GLU A 352 15.51 -29.06 3.19
N ASN A 353 14.27 -29.09 3.64
CA ASN A 353 13.25 -28.16 3.14
C ASN A 353 13.53 -26.72 3.63
N ALA A 354 14.02 -25.88 2.74
CA ALA A 354 14.44 -24.50 3.04
C ALA A 354 13.29 -23.67 3.60
N ARG A 355 12.07 -23.89 3.13
CA ARG A 355 10.90 -23.18 3.59
C ARG A 355 10.51 -23.56 5.02
N ALA A 356 10.59 -24.85 5.36
CA ALA A 356 10.37 -25.32 6.73
C ALA A 356 11.46 -24.79 7.68
N LYS A 357 12.74 -24.75 7.23
CA LYS A 357 13.85 -24.12 7.98
C LYS A 357 13.56 -22.64 8.27
N ARG A 358 13.14 -21.88 7.25
CA ARG A 358 12.75 -20.49 7.37
C ARG A 358 11.58 -20.31 8.35
N THR A 359 10.54 -21.12 8.21
CA THR A 359 9.35 -21.04 9.07
C THR A 359 9.69 -21.37 10.53
N LEU A 360 10.52 -22.35 10.78
CA LEU A 360 10.98 -22.66 12.13
C LEU A 360 11.84 -21.53 12.73
N SER A 361 12.71 -20.92 11.92
CA SER A 361 13.52 -19.80 12.36
C SER A 361 12.64 -18.61 12.77
N ILE A 362 11.67 -18.18 11.94
CA ILE A 362 10.80 -17.05 12.28
C ILE A 362 9.88 -17.36 13.46
N ALA A 363 9.31 -18.55 13.55
CA ALA A 363 8.48 -18.96 14.70
C ALA A 363 9.29 -18.95 16.00
N THR A 364 10.55 -19.38 15.95
CA THR A 364 11.46 -19.34 17.11
C THR A 364 11.79 -17.91 17.51
N THR A 365 12.24 -17.07 16.58
CA THR A 365 12.63 -15.68 16.87
C THR A 365 11.45 -14.82 17.32
N MET A 366 10.26 -15.02 16.73
CA MET A 366 9.04 -14.37 17.19
C MET A 366 8.57 -14.93 18.55
N GLY A 367 8.74 -16.22 18.79
CA GLY A 367 8.52 -16.81 20.11
C GLY A 367 9.38 -16.16 21.19
N LEU A 368 10.63 -15.80 20.87
CA LEU A 368 11.50 -15.00 21.74
C LEU A 368 10.97 -13.56 21.92
N ALA A 369 10.54 -12.90 20.85
CA ALA A 369 10.03 -11.53 20.86
C ALA A 369 8.73 -11.36 21.66
N PHE A 370 7.87 -12.38 21.63
CA PHE A 370 6.62 -12.43 22.40
C PHE A 370 6.77 -13.10 23.77
N GLY A 371 7.98 -13.55 24.12
CA GLY A 371 8.24 -14.24 25.38
C GLY A 371 7.55 -15.61 25.50
N ALA A 372 7.16 -16.21 24.38
CA ALA A 372 6.67 -17.60 24.33
C ALA A 372 7.82 -18.60 24.56
N LEU A 373 9.02 -18.23 24.17
CA LEU A 373 10.25 -18.99 24.37
C LEU A 373 11.23 -18.23 25.28
N PRO A 374 11.96 -18.93 26.17
CA PRO A 374 13.03 -18.29 26.94
C PRO A 374 14.20 -17.92 26.02
N ALA A 375 14.86 -16.78 26.30
CA ALA A 375 16.02 -16.30 25.55
C ALA A 375 17.28 -17.15 25.81
N LYS A 376 17.21 -18.45 25.54
CA LYS A 376 18.35 -19.35 25.62
C LYS A 376 19.21 -19.26 24.36
N ARG A 377 20.52 -19.25 24.54
CA ARG A 377 21.47 -19.18 23.42
C ARG A 377 21.18 -20.26 22.36
N ALA A 378 20.87 -21.49 22.78
CA ALA A 378 20.57 -22.58 21.86
C ALA A 378 19.37 -22.29 20.91
N HIS A 379 18.36 -21.53 21.36
CA HIS A 379 17.24 -21.15 20.48
C HIS A 379 17.70 -20.14 19.42
N VAL A 380 18.52 -19.16 19.81
CA VAL A 380 19.04 -18.12 18.92
C VAL A 380 20.00 -18.73 17.89
N ASP A 381 20.99 -19.53 18.36
CA ASP A 381 21.97 -20.19 17.48
C ASP A 381 21.26 -21.12 16.45
N ASN A 382 20.23 -21.86 16.89
CA ASN A 382 19.45 -22.71 15.98
C ASN A 382 18.65 -21.88 14.97
N ALA A 383 18.03 -20.77 15.39
CA ALA A 383 17.28 -19.90 14.50
C ALA A 383 18.19 -19.26 13.43
N ILE A 384 19.38 -18.79 13.82
CA ILE A 384 20.39 -18.25 12.89
C ILE A 384 20.79 -19.32 11.87
N ARG A 385 21.18 -20.50 12.33
CA ARG A 385 21.59 -21.61 11.45
C ARG A 385 20.51 -21.98 10.42
N LEU A 386 19.26 -22.07 10.87
CA LEU A 386 18.12 -22.41 9.98
C LEU A 386 17.84 -21.30 8.96
N ALA A 387 17.97 -20.03 9.36
CA ALA A 387 17.82 -18.90 8.46
C ALA A 387 18.95 -18.83 7.43
N GLU A 388 20.23 -19.04 7.87
CA GLU A 388 21.39 -19.12 6.97
C GLU A 388 21.25 -20.26 5.95
N ASP A 389 20.80 -21.44 6.39
CA ASP A 389 20.52 -22.56 5.49
C ASP A 389 19.45 -22.24 4.47
N SER A 390 18.39 -21.50 4.89
CA SER A 390 17.32 -21.09 3.99
C SER A 390 17.81 -20.06 2.95
N VAL A 391 18.58 -19.06 3.38
CA VAL A 391 19.21 -18.06 2.46
C VAL A 391 20.19 -18.73 1.51
N ARG A 392 20.96 -19.72 1.98
CA ARG A 392 21.90 -20.48 1.12
C ARG A 392 21.16 -21.27 0.04
N ALA A 393 20.00 -21.85 0.39
CA ALA A 393 19.17 -22.60 -0.57
C ALA A 393 18.48 -21.69 -1.59
N VAL A 394 18.04 -20.49 -1.17
CA VAL A 394 17.36 -19.50 -2.04
C VAL A 394 17.93 -18.11 -1.77
N PRO A 395 19.06 -17.72 -2.40
CA PRO A 395 19.76 -16.47 -2.12
C PRO A 395 18.95 -15.19 -2.39
N ASP A 396 17.98 -15.25 -3.29
CA ASP A 396 17.15 -14.12 -3.72
C ASP A 396 15.77 -14.09 -2.97
N ASP A 397 15.65 -14.80 -1.84
CA ASP A 397 14.46 -14.76 -0.99
C ASP A 397 14.58 -13.60 0.00
N GLU A 398 13.91 -12.47 -0.29
CA GLU A 398 13.87 -11.28 0.57
C GLU A 398 13.33 -11.57 1.97
N ILE A 399 12.40 -12.53 2.09
CA ILE A 399 11.80 -12.91 3.37
C ILE A 399 12.81 -13.70 4.21
N ALA A 400 13.52 -14.67 3.60
CA ALA A 400 14.53 -15.43 4.31
C ALA A 400 15.65 -14.52 4.84
N ARG A 401 16.04 -13.49 4.08
CA ARG A 401 17.01 -12.49 4.52
C ARG A 401 16.52 -11.63 5.66
N CYS A 402 15.26 -11.16 5.65
CA CYS A 402 14.69 -10.45 6.79
C CYS A 402 14.63 -11.34 8.04
N ILE A 403 14.31 -12.64 7.89
CA ILE A 403 14.31 -13.59 8.99
C ILE A 403 15.73 -13.79 9.54
N LEU A 404 16.74 -13.89 8.68
CA LEU A 404 18.15 -13.97 9.09
C LEU A 404 18.57 -12.69 9.82
N SER A 405 18.21 -11.52 9.29
CA SER A 405 18.42 -10.23 9.94
C SER A 405 17.83 -10.20 11.35
N PHE A 406 16.58 -10.67 11.50
CA PHE A 406 15.93 -10.70 12.80
C PHE A 406 16.55 -11.72 13.75
N ALA A 407 17.04 -12.85 13.25
CA ALA A 407 17.78 -13.82 14.04
C ALA A 407 19.12 -13.23 14.56
N TYR A 408 19.85 -12.48 13.72
CA TYR A 408 21.05 -11.75 14.15
C TYR A 408 20.72 -10.65 15.18
N LEU A 409 19.58 -9.95 15.02
CA LEU A 409 19.11 -8.99 16.01
C LEU A 409 18.87 -9.67 17.37
N CYS A 410 18.29 -10.88 17.41
CA CYS A 410 18.12 -11.61 18.67
C CYS A 410 19.45 -11.86 19.40
N GLU A 411 20.53 -12.09 18.68
CA GLU A 411 21.88 -12.25 19.23
C GLU A 411 22.56 -10.90 19.57
N GLY A 412 22.01 -9.77 19.07
CA GLY A 412 22.60 -8.45 19.21
C GLY A 412 23.64 -8.09 18.15
N ARG A 413 23.72 -8.84 17.06
CA ARG A 413 24.58 -8.61 15.90
C ARG A 413 23.92 -7.62 14.93
N ILE A 414 23.83 -6.37 15.37
CA ILE A 414 23.05 -5.33 14.67
C ILE A 414 23.63 -5.02 13.29
N ASP A 415 24.94 -5.02 13.14
CA ASP A 415 25.59 -4.67 11.87
C ASP A 415 25.33 -5.71 10.79
N GLU A 416 25.41 -6.99 11.12
CA GLU A 416 25.07 -8.09 10.23
C GLU A 416 23.57 -8.12 9.92
N ALA A 417 22.74 -7.82 10.92
CA ALA A 417 21.29 -7.69 10.70
C ALA A 417 20.96 -6.59 9.68
N ILE A 418 21.62 -5.42 9.76
CA ILE A 418 21.47 -4.33 8.78
C ILE A 418 21.88 -4.78 7.38
N VAL A 419 22.98 -5.53 7.23
CA VAL A 419 23.47 -6.00 5.94
C VAL A 419 22.42 -6.90 5.27
N GLU A 420 21.90 -7.90 5.99
CA GLU A 420 20.91 -8.82 5.42
C GLU A 420 19.58 -8.11 5.13
N CYS A 421 19.13 -7.22 6.01
CA CYS A 421 17.89 -6.48 5.80
C CYS A 421 17.99 -5.50 4.62
N ARG A 422 19.12 -4.81 4.44
CA ARG A 422 19.38 -3.98 3.24
C ARG A 422 19.36 -4.80 1.97
N HIS A 423 19.93 -6.00 2.01
CA HIS A 423 19.88 -6.91 0.86
C HIS A 423 18.43 -7.33 0.57
N ALA A 424 17.62 -7.65 1.58
CA ALA A 424 16.20 -7.94 1.40
C ALA A 424 15.44 -6.79 0.73
N VAL A 425 15.64 -5.54 1.18
CA VAL A 425 15.05 -4.34 0.58
C VAL A 425 15.57 -4.10 -0.84
N SER A 426 16.83 -4.41 -1.14
CA SER A 426 17.36 -4.30 -2.52
C SER A 426 16.72 -5.31 -3.48
N LEU A 427 16.36 -6.50 -3.00
CA LEU A 427 15.64 -7.52 -3.78
C LEU A 427 14.16 -7.13 -3.99
N ASN A 428 13.55 -6.51 -2.99
CA ASN A 428 12.16 -6.05 -3.06
C ASN A 428 12.00 -4.67 -2.38
N PRO A 429 12.19 -3.56 -3.14
CA PRO A 429 12.07 -2.20 -2.61
C PRO A 429 10.65 -1.81 -2.13
N SER A 430 9.65 -2.63 -2.42
CA SER A 430 8.26 -2.43 -1.95
C SER A 430 7.89 -3.35 -0.79
N TYR A 431 8.86 -3.96 -0.11
CA TYR A 431 8.62 -4.89 1.01
C TYR A 431 8.50 -4.15 2.34
N PRO A 432 7.27 -3.93 2.88
CA PRO A 432 7.06 -3.07 4.05
C PRO A 432 7.79 -3.55 5.30
N SER A 433 7.85 -4.88 5.52
CA SER A 433 8.53 -5.44 6.70
C SER A 433 10.02 -5.17 6.67
N GLY A 434 10.67 -5.29 5.52
CA GLY A 434 12.11 -4.98 5.39
C GLY A 434 12.43 -3.53 5.74
N HIS A 435 11.59 -2.57 5.30
CA HIS A 435 11.74 -1.17 5.70
C HIS A 435 11.48 -0.97 7.19
N GLY A 436 10.48 -1.66 7.79
CA GLY A 436 10.20 -1.61 9.22
C GLY A 436 11.36 -2.13 10.06
N ASP A 437 11.94 -3.27 9.65
CA ASP A 437 13.12 -3.86 10.29
C ASP A 437 14.34 -2.94 10.18
N LEU A 438 14.59 -2.31 9.02
CA LEU A 438 15.66 -1.31 8.88
C LEU A 438 15.43 -0.10 9.77
N GLY A 439 14.18 0.38 9.88
CA GLY A 439 13.84 1.48 10.78
C GLY A 439 14.22 1.17 12.23
N GLU A 440 13.92 -0.04 12.70
CA GLU A 440 14.31 -0.51 14.02
C GLU A 440 15.85 -0.63 14.16
N LEU A 441 16.51 -1.33 13.24
CA LEU A 441 17.93 -1.61 13.27
C LEU A 441 18.79 -0.34 13.24
N TYR A 442 18.44 0.63 12.38
CA TYR A 442 19.12 1.92 12.35
C TYR A 442 18.87 2.73 13.63
N GLY A 443 17.66 2.65 14.21
CA GLY A 443 17.35 3.27 15.50
C GLY A 443 18.21 2.68 16.63
N LEU A 444 18.34 1.36 16.71
CA LEU A 444 19.21 0.67 17.68
C LEU A 444 20.69 1.03 17.51
N ARG A 445 21.11 1.34 16.29
CA ARG A 445 22.47 1.78 15.98
C ARG A 445 22.70 3.27 16.24
N GLY A 446 21.63 4.06 16.46
CA GLY A 446 21.69 5.52 16.63
C GLY A 446 21.74 6.32 15.33
N GLN A 447 21.46 5.68 14.17
CA GLN A 447 21.35 6.32 12.86
C GLN A 447 19.92 6.85 12.65
N VAL A 448 19.58 7.92 13.38
CA VAL A 448 18.19 8.41 13.52
C VAL A 448 17.56 8.84 12.21
N SER A 449 18.31 9.52 11.34
CA SER A 449 17.78 10.01 10.05
C SER A 449 17.38 8.86 9.13
N GLU A 450 18.21 7.83 9.04
CA GLU A 450 17.96 6.62 8.27
C GLU A 450 16.80 5.83 8.90
N ALA A 451 16.79 5.70 10.22
CA ALA A 451 15.74 4.99 10.95
C ALA A 451 14.36 5.59 10.68
N LEU A 452 14.21 6.92 10.78
CA LEU A 452 12.95 7.61 10.52
C LEU A 452 12.51 7.50 9.07
N ARG A 453 13.45 7.59 8.12
CA ARG A 453 13.15 7.44 6.69
C ARG A 453 12.58 6.05 6.41
N GLU A 454 13.26 5.00 6.86
CA GLU A 454 12.85 3.61 6.63
C GLU A 454 11.53 3.27 7.36
N ALA A 455 11.37 3.70 8.61
CA ALA A 455 10.13 3.47 9.37
C ALA A 455 8.91 4.15 8.72
N ASN A 456 9.05 5.39 8.22
CA ASN A 456 7.98 6.08 7.51
C ASN A 456 7.67 5.40 6.16
N GLU A 457 8.68 4.92 5.44
CA GLU A 457 8.50 4.16 4.21
C GLU A 457 7.75 2.84 4.46
N ALA A 458 8.07 2.13 5.55
CA ALA A 458 7.35 0.94 5.96
C ALA A 458 5.84 1.20 6.18
N ILE A 459 5.51 2.29 6.86
CA ILE A 459 4.12 2.70 7.11
C ILE A 459 3.43 3.08 5.80
N ARG A 460 4.11 3.81 4.91
CA ARG A 460 3.59 4.21 3.60
C ARG A 460 3.26 3.02 2.70
N LEU A 461 4.12 1.99 2.72
CA LEU A 461 3.98 0.79 1.88
C LEU A 461 2.97 -0.22 2.41
N GLY A 462 2.76 -0.27 3.73
CA GLY A 462 2.05 -1.36 4.39
C GLY A 462 0.84 -0.92 5.23
N ALA A 463 0.08 0.09 4.84
CA ALA A 463 -1.12 0.50 5.58
C ALA A 463 -2.11 -0.68 5.73
N HIS A 464 -2.62 -0.88 6.95
CA HIS A 464 -3.77 -1.74 7.30
C HIS A 464 -3.61 -3.27 7.18
N ASP A 465 -2.43 -3.85 7.39
CA ASP A 465 -2.28 -5.31 7.49
C ASP A 465 -2.08 -5.82 8.94
N VAL A 466 -2.11 -7.15 9.13
CA VAL A 466 -2.00 -7.82 10.45
C VAL A 466 -0.70 -7.56 11.19
N ILE A 467 0.32 -7.04 10.50
CA ILE A 467 1.64 -6.71 11.05
C ILE A 467 1.88 -5.20 11.16
N ASP A 468 0.82 -4.37 11.11
CA ASP A 468 0.91 -2.90 11.28
C ASP A 468 1.60 -2.53 12.60
N PHE A 469 1.35 -3.27 13.67
CA PHE A 469 2.03 -3.08 14.96
C PHE A 469 3.55 -3.15 14.85
N TRP A 470 4.09 -4.02 13.98
CA TRP A 470 5.53 -4.20 13.77
C TRP A 470 6.18 -2.95 13.17
N ARG A 471 5.55 -2.36 12.16
CA ARG A 471 6.04 -1.11 11.53
C ARG A 471 6.00 0.08 12.49
N HIS A 472 4.93 0.18 13.29
CA HIS A 472 4.84 1.20 14.33
C HIS A 472 5.84 0.97 15.47
N HIS A 473 6.25 -0.27 15.71
CA HIS A 473 7.35 -0.57 16.62
C HIS A 473 8.69 -0.01 16.09
N GLY A 474 9.02 -0.26 14.82
CA GLY A 474 10.20 0.34 14.18
C GLY A 474 10.21 1.87 14.28
N LEU A 475 9.05 2.51 14.06
CA LEU A 475 8.90 3.96 14.24
C LEU A 475 9.11 4.39 15.71
N ALA A 476 8.56 3.66 16.67
CA ALA A 476 8.76 3.96 18.09
C ALA A 476 10.24 3.89 18.49
N VAL A 477 10.95 2.87 17.99
CA VAL A 477 12.40 2.71 18.22
C VAL A 477 13.18 3.88 17.60
N ALA A 478 12.88 4.24 16.35
CA ALA A 478 13.54 5.34 15.64
C ALA A 478 13.34 6.69 16.33
N LEU A 479 12.10 7.00 16.75
CA LEU A 479 11.77 8.24 17.47
C LEU A 479 12.44 8.28 18.86
N PHE A 480 12.43 7.17 19.58
CA PHE A 480 13.07 7.06 20.90
C PHE A 480 14.58 7.26 20.80
N ALA A 481 15.22 6.65 19.81
CA ALA A 481 16.65 6.85 19.53
C ALA A 481 16.99 8.30 19.20
N GLY A 482 16.07 9.03 18.53
CA GLY A 482 16.20 10.44 18.19
C GLY A 482 15.89 11.41 19.33
N GLY A 483 15.43 10.91 20.50
CA GLY A 483 15.06 11.76 21.64
C GLY A 483 13.69 12.45 21.49
N ASP A 484 12.88 12.10 20.48
CA ASP A 484 11.49 12.53 20.36
C ASP A 484 10.58 11.62 21.21
N ASP A 485 10.80 11.71 22.53
CA ASP A 485 10.17 10.82 23.52
C ASP A 485 8.64 10.92 23.51
N ARG A 486 8.07 12.09 23.18
CA ARG A 486 6.61 12.27 23.10
C ARG A 486 6.02 11.46 21.94
N ARG A 487 6.57 11.59 20.73
CA ARG A 487 6.08 10.82 19.57
C ARG A 487 6.42 9.35 19.67
N ALA A 488 7.56 9.01 20.28
CA ALA A 488 7.91 7.62 20.60
C ALA A 488 6.88 6.97 21.52
N LEU A 489 6.43 7.70 22.55
CA LEU A 489 5.37 7.24 23.47
C LEU A 489 4.04 7.00 22.75
N GLU A 490 3.63 7.91 21.86
CA GLU A 490 2.42 7.75 21.05
C GLU A 490 2.48 6.52 20.14
N ALA A 491 3.62 6.32 19.44
CA ALA A 491 3.85 5.16 18.59
C ALA A 491 3.83 3.85 19.41
N ALA A 492 4.52 3.81 20.55
CA ALA A 492 4.55 2.63 21.41
C ALA A 492 3.17 2.29 22.01
N ARG A 493 2.37 3.30 22.40
CA ARG A 493 0.97 3.10 22.82
C ARG A 493 0.14 2.46 21.71
N ARG A 494 0.33 2.90 20.45
CA ARG A 494 -0.35 2.30 19.30
C ARG A 494 0.02 0.84 19.14
N VAL A 495 1.31 0.50 19.23
CA VAL A 495 1.79 -0.89 19.17
C VAL A 495 1.08 -1.77 20.20
N VAL A 496 1.06 -1.37 21.46
CA VAL A 496 0.46 -2.16 22.55
C VAL A 496 -1.06 -2.26 22.43
N ARG A 497 -1.74 -1.21 21.96
CA ARG A 497 -3.18 -1.27 21.69
C ARG A 497 -3.51 -2.26 20.58
N THR A 498 -2.71 -2.28 19.51
CA THR A 498 -2.94 -3.16 18.36
C THR A 498 -2.54 -4.60 18.67
N LYS A 499 -1.46 -4.80 19.45
CA LYS A 499 -0.93 -6.13 19.79
C LYS A 499 -0.47 -6.19 21.26
N PRO A 500 -1.41 -6.37 22.21
CA PRO A 500 -1.10 -6.36 23.65
C PRO A 500 -0.07 -7.40 24.09
N GLY A 501 -0.03 -8.57 23.44
CA GLY A 501 0.92 -9.63 23.74
C GLY A 501 2.35 -9.38 23.24
N PHE A 502 2.60 -8.30 22.50
CA PHE A 502 3.94 -7.98 21.99
C PHE A 502 4.79 -7.26 23.05
N VAL A 503 5.51 -8.04 23.84
CA VAL A 503 6.27 -7.55 25.01
C VAL A 503 7.31 -6.51 24.64
N ARG A 504 8.01 -6.65 23.50
CA ARG A 504 8.98 -5.64 23.03
C ARG A 504 8.36 -4.25 22.86
N GLY A 505 7.16 -4.18 22.29
CA GLY A 505 6.42 -2.91 22.17
C GLY A 505 6.11 -2.30 23.53
N ALA A 506 5.77 -3.14 24.53
CA ALA A 506 5.50 -2.68 25.88
C ALA A 506 6.76 -2.21 26.62
N LEU A 507 7.94 -2.79 26.34
CA LEU A 507 9.23 -2.29 26.86
C LEU A 507 9.54 -0.88 26.32
N TYR A 508 9.31 -0.61 25.05
CA TYR A 508 9.46 0.74 24.48
C TYR A 508 8.41 1.71 24.98
N TRP A 509 7.18 1.25 25.27
CA TRP A 509 6.18 2.06 25.94
C TRP A 509 6.65 2.49 27.33
N ALA A 510 7.19 1.57 28.13
CA ALA A 510 7.74 1.89 29.46
C ALA A 510 8.91 2.88 29.38
N ALA A 511 9.86 2.63 28.45
CA ALA A 511 11.02 3.49 28.26
C ALA A 511 10.64 4.92 27.82
N ALA A 512 9.75 5.07 26.84
CA ALA A 512 9.30 6.37 26.35
C ALA A 512 8.45 7.11 27.40
N ALA A 513 7.58 6.41 28.15
CA ALA A 513 6.84 7.01 29.26
C ALA A 513 7.78 7.53 30.35
N SER A 514 8.81 6.76 30.72
CA SER A 514 9.84 7.19 31.68
C SER A 514 10.59 8.42 31.17
N ALA A 515 11.02 8.43 29.91
CA ALA A 515 11.75 9.55 29.29
C ALA A 515 10.93 10.85 29.22
N THR A 516 9.59 10.75 29.09
CA THR A 516 8.68 11.91 29.14
C THR A 516 8.38 12.37 30.59
N GLY A 517 8.95 11.73 31.60
CA GLY A 517 8.68 12.03 33.02
C GLY A 517 7.34 11.49 33.55
N ASN A 518 6.62 10.66 32.78
CA ASN A 518 5.35 10.09 33.19
C ASN A 518 5.55 8.76 33.93
N SER A 519 5.96 8.86 35.21
CA SER A 519 6.28 7.70 36.05
C SER A 519 5.09 6.76 36.28
N GLU A 520 3.86 7.30 36.36
CA GLU A 520 2.66 6.49 36.54
C GLU A 520 2.41 5.62 35.30
N GLU A 521 2.55 6.18 34.12
CA GLU A 521 2.37 5.44 32.88
C GLU A 521 3.51 4.43 32.65
N ALA A 522 4.76 4.80 32.97
CA ALA A 522 5.89 3.88 32.92
C ALA A 522 5.63 2.66 33.82
N SER A 523 5.13 2.88 35.04
CA SER A 523 4.73 1.80 35.96
C SER A 523 3.62 0.92 35.38
N ARG A 524 2.60 1.51 34.75
CA ARG A 524 1.53 0.75 34.07
C ARG A 524 2.09 -0.11 32.93
N ALA A 525 3.01 0.43 32.14
CA ALA A 525 3.64 -0.31 31.04
C ALA A 525 4.48 -1.49 31.56
N ILE A 526 5.22 -1.31 32.64
CA ILE A 526 5.99 -2.39 33.30
C ILE A 526 5.04 -3.46 33.87
N HIS A 527 3.96 -3.06 34.55
CA HIS A 527 2.95 -4.01 35.03
C HIS A 527 2.33 -4.81 33.87
N HIS A 528 2.08 -4.15 32.74
CA HIS A 528 1.62 -4.85 31.54
C HIS A 528 2.65 -5.88 31.04
N CYS A 529 3.95 -5.53 30.97
CA CYS A 529 4.99 -6.49 30.62
C CYS A 529 5.02 -7.68 31.58
N LEU A 530 4.96 -7.43 32.88
CA LEU A 530 5.02 -8.48 33.91
C LEU A 530 3.74 -9.34 33.97
N SER A 531 2.58 -8.78 33.61
CA SER A 531 1.34 -9.58 33.45
C SER A 531 1.45 -10.57 32.30
N GLN A 532 2.16 -10.21 31.24
CA GLN A 532 2.42 -11.09 30.10
C GLN A 532 3.56 -12.08 30.41
N LEU A 533 4.60 -11.64 31.09
CA LEU A 533 5.80 -12.40 31.45
C LEU A 533 6.19 -12.17 32.90
N PRO A 534 5.61 -12.94 33.86
CA PRO A 534 5.88 -12.75 35.30
C PRO A 534 7.36 -12.89 35.70
N HIS A 535 8.15 -13.59 34.91
CA HIS A 535 9.59 -13.80 35.16
C HIS A 535 10.49 -12.91 34.30
N LEU A 536 9.93 -11.87 33.66
CA LEU A 536 10.71 -10.97 32.84
C LEU A 536 11.78 -10.24 33.68
N ASN A 537 13.01 -10.31 33.23
CA ASN A 537 14.13 -9.53 33.74
C ASN A 537 15.14 -9.29 32.60
N LEU A 538 16.07 -8.36 32.79
CA LEU A 538 17.05 -7.99 31.75
C LEU A 538 17.94 -9.17 31.30
N GLY A 539 18.15 -10.17 32.15
CA GLY A 539 18.97 -11.34 31.83
C GLY A 539 18.24 -12.40 30.99
N ASN A 540 16.91 -12.33 30.84
CA ASN A 540 16.12 -13.28 30.07
C ASN A 540 15.45 -12.66 28.82
N VAL A 541 15.89 -11.45 28.43
CA VAL A 541 15.52 -10.79 27.16
C VAL A 541 16.68 -10.90 26.19
N CYS A 542 16.37 -11.13 24.91
CA CYS A 542 17.42 -11.14 23.87
C CYS A 542 18.21 -9.81 23.87
N PRO A 543 19.54 -9.84 23.76
CA PRO A 543 20.38 -8.64 23.84
C PRO A 543 20.00 -7.54 22.85
N GLY A 544 19.60 -7.91 21.64
CA GLY A 544 19.20 -6.96 20.61
C GLY A 544 17.81 -6.33 20.83
N PHE A 545 17.03 -6.82 21.80
CA PHE A 545 15.71 -6.26 22.10
C PHE A 545 15.76 -5.12 23.11
N LEU A 546 16.87 -4.99 23.81
CA LEU A 546 17.06 -3.92 24.78
C LEU A 546 17.54 -2.66 24.06
N PRO A 547 16.90 -1.50 24.31
CA PRO A 547 17.41 -0.24 23.81
C PRO A 547 18.82 -0.02 24.39
N ARG A 548 19.86 -0.02 23.57
CA ARG A 548 21.24 0.28 24.01
C ARG A 548 21.32 1.65 24.71
N TYR A 549 20.40 2.55 24.43
CA TYR A 549 20.29 3.86 25.05
C TYR A 549 19.71 3.85 26.48
N VAL A 550 18.96 2.83 26.88
CA VAL A 550 18.52 2.70 28.27
C VAL A 550 19.74 2.47 29.16
N VAL A 551 20.70 1.67 28.71
CA VAL A 551 21.97 1.42 29.41
C VAL A 551 22.86 2.66 29.45
N ALA A 552 22.84 3.52 28.43
CA ALA A 552 23.65 4.75 28.37
C ALA A 552 23.03 5.94 29.12
N ARG A 553 21.72 5.93 29.42
CA ARG A 553 21.05 6.98 30.20
C ARG A 553 21.08 6.68 31.71
N GLU A 554 21.38 5.45 32.12
CA GLU A 554 21.57 5.07 33.52
C GLU A 554 23.03 5.22 34.03
N GLN A 555 23.98 5.55 33.12
CA GLN A 555 25.35 5.96 33.43
C GLN A 555 25.52 7.49 33.31
#